data_27fd7d7203d57688bdf3861ace3b1ae0
#
_entry.id   27fd7d7203d57688bdf3861ace3b1ae0
#
_cell.length_a   1.000
_cell.length_b   1.000
_cell.length_c   1.000
_cell.angle_alpha   90.00
_cell.angle_beta   90.00
_cell.angle_gamma   90.00
#
_symmetry.space_group_name_H-M   'P 1'
#
loop_
_entity.id
_entity.type
_entity.pdbx_description
1 polymer ?
#
loop_
_entity_poly.entity_id
_entity_poly.type
_entity_poly.pdbx_seq_one_letter_code
_entity_poly.pdbx_strand_id
1 'polypeptide(L)'
;MKIAKDKFLHFILCAAISILTGLISHYLLNHSVLNSLFVGVFAAIFIGVCKEMYDVFVEGHSWEKGDLVADFAGAVIGGIIGYLIMIL
;
A
#
# COMPACT_ATOMS: atom_id res chain seq x y z
N MET A 1 -16.03 16.57 -2.27
CA MET A 1 -16.47 15.23 -2.05
C MET A 1 -15.56 14.51 -1.08
N LYS A 2 -16.07 14.33 0.13
CA LYS A 2 -15.25 13.74 1.20
C LYS A 2 -14.86 12.30 0.92
N ILE A 3 -15.77 11.51 0.35
CA ILE A 3 -15.51 10.10 0.09
C ILE A 3 -14.38 9.91 -0.91
N ALA A 4 -14.41 10.65 -2.00
CA ALA A 4 -13.36 10.56 -3.02
C ALA A 4 -12.02 11.02 -2.47
N LYS A 5 -12.03 12.04 -1.59
CA LYS A 5 -10.80 12.54 -1.00
C LYS A 5 -10.18 11.51 -0.05
N ASP A 6 -11.01 10.85 0.75
CA ASP A 6 -10.51 9.82 1.65
C ASP A 6 -9.92 8.64 0.89
N LYS A 7 -10.57 8.21 -0.19
CA LYS A 7 -10.05 7.13 -1.02
C LYS A 7 -8.75 7.52 -1.70
N PHE A 8 -8.63 8.75 -2.13
CA PHE A 8 -7.41 9.25 -2.73
C PHE A 8 -6.26 9.25 -1.72
N LEU A 9 -6.52 9.65 -0.48
CA LEU A 9 -5.51 9.59 0.57
C LEU A 9 -5.06 8.16 0.85
N HIS A 10 -6.00 7.22 0.93
CA HIS A 10 -5.66 5.81 1.10
C HIS A 10 -4.77 5.31 -0.03
N PHE A 11 -5.13 5.67 -1.26
CA PHE A 11 -4.35 5.29 -2.44
C PHE A 11 -2.92 5.79 -2.33
N ILE A 12 -2.74 7.08 -2.00
CA ILE A 12 -1.42 7.68 -1.92
C ILE A 12 -0.61 7.07 -0.77
N LEU A 13 -1.23 6.87 0.39
CA LEU A 13 -0.53 6.28 1.53
C LEU A 13 -0.08 4.86 1.24
N CYS A 14 -0.93 4.04 0.63
CA CYS A 14 -0.55 2.68 0.27
C CYS A 14 0.56 2.67 -0.77
N ALA A 15 0.50 3.57 -1.75
CA ALA A 15 1.56 3.68 -2.73
C ALA A 15 2.88 4.08 -2.07
N ALA A 16 2.86 5.06 -1.17
CA ALA A 16 4.06 5.49 -0.47
C ALA A 16 4.64 4.36 0.39
N ILE A 17 3.81 3.64 1.11
CA ILE A 17 4.25 2.52 1.94
C ILE A 17 4.88 1.43 1.06
N SER A 18 4.25 1.11 -0.06
CA SER A 18 4.76 0.11 -0.98
C SER A 18 6.13 0.51 -1.53
N ILE A 19 6.29 1.76 -1.95
CA ILE A 19 7.56 2.27 -2.47
C ILE A 19 8.63 2.21 -1.40
N LEU A 20 8.35 2.78 -0.23
CA LEU A 20 9.34 2.86 0.84
C LEU A 20 9.77 1.47 1.32
N THR A 21 8.80 0.59 1.55
CA THR A 21 9.11 -0.77 2.02
C THR A 21 9.91 -1.54 0.98
N GLY A 22 9.54 -1.40 -0.29
CA GLY A 22 10.27 -2.05 -1.37
C GLY A 22 11.70 -1.56 -1.47
N LEU A 23 11.92 -0.24 -1.40
CA LEU A 23 13.26 0.33 -1.48
C LEU A 23 14.11 -0.10 -0.28
N ILE A 24 13.54 -0.09 0.92
CA ILE A 24 14.25 -0.53 2.10
C ILE A 24 14.64 -2.00 1.98
N SER A 25 13.72 -2.84 1.53
CA SER A 25 13.98 -4.26 1.36
C SER A 25 15.12 -4.50 0.37
N HIS A 26 15.08 -3.78 -0.75
CA HIS A 26 16.09 -3.98 -1.78
C HIS A 26 17.47 -3.45 -1.38
N TYR A 27 17.54 -2.22 -0.89
CA TYR A 27 18.82 -1.56 -0.65
C TYR A 27 19.42 -1.87 0.72
N LEU A 28 18.59 -2.01 1.74
CA LEU A 28 19.11 -2.24 3.11
C LEU A 28 19.16 -3.71 3.47
N LEU A 29 18.22 -4.51 3.00
CA LEU A 29 18.16 -5.93 3.32
C LEU A 29 18.73 -6.82 2.20
N ASN A 30 19.15 -6.22 1.11
CA ASN A 30 19.79 -6.93 -0.01
C ASN A 30 18.88 -7.97 -0.67
N HIS A 31 17.58 -7.76 -0.62
CA HIS A 31 16.64 -8.63 -1.35
C HIS A 31 16.70 -8.33 -2.83
N SER A 32 16.33 -9.31 -3.65
CA SER A 32 16.24 -9.09 -5.09
C SER A 32 15.16 -8.06 -5.40
N VAL A 33 15.23 -7.49 -6.59
CA VAL A 33 14.22 -6.50 -7.02
C VAL A 33 12.83 -7.11 -6.97
N LEU A 34 12.66 -8.33 -7.47
CA LEU A 34 11.36 -8.98 -7.50
C LEU A 34 10.83 -9.25 -6.08
N ASN A 35 11.67 -9.77 -5.19
CA ASN A 35 11.28 -10.00 -3.81
C ASN A 35 10.90 -8.70 -3.12
N SER A 36 11.66 -7.64 -3.37
CA SER A 36 11.40 -6.33 -2.78
C SER A 36 10.08 -5.76 -3.27
N LEU A 37 9.74 -5.97 -4.54
CA LEU A 37 8.45 -5.57 -5.09
C LEU A 37 7.32 -6.25 -4.33
N PHE A 38 7.39 -7.56 -4.15
CA PHE A 38 6.35 -8.29 -3.43
C PHE A 38 6.27 -7.88 -1.96
N VAL A 39 7.42 -7.70 -1.30
CA VAL A 39 7.43 -7.26 0.10
C VAL A 39 6.73 -5.90 0.23
N GLY A 40 7.03 -4.96 -0.66
CA GLY A 40 6.41 -3.65 -0.61
C GLY A 40 4.91 -3.72 -0.82
N VAL A 41 4.46 -4.45 -1.83
CA VAL A 41 3.04 -4.58 -2.14
C VAL A 41 2.30 -5.27 -0.98
N PHE A 42 2.82 -6.36 -0.46
CA PHE A 42 2.16 -7.06 0.63
C PHE A 42 2.14 -6.24 1.91
N ALA A 43 3.21 -5.50 2.22
CA ALA A 43 3.24 -4.63 3.39
C ALA A 43 2.16 -3.56 3.30
N ALA A 44 2.02 -2.94 2.13
CA ALA A 44 1.00 -1.90 1.92
C ALA A 44 -0.40 -2.47 2.06
N ILE A 45 -0.66 -3.64 1.46
CA ILE A 45 -1.96 -4.29 1.55
C ILE A 45 -2.27 -4.65 3.00
N PHE A 46 -1.30 -5.21 3.70
CA PHE A 46 -1.47 -5.61 5.10
C PHE A 46 -1.85 -4.42 5.97
N ILE A 47 -1.14 -3.30 5.82
CA ILE A 47 -1.42 -2.10 6.59
C ILE A 47 -2.79 -1.53 6.23
N GLY A 48 -3.15 -1.54 4.95
CA GLY A 48 -4.47 -1.07 4.52
C GLY A 48 -5.59 -1.91 5.10
N VAL A 49 -5.44 -3.24 5.09
CA VAL A 49 -6.44 -4.13 5.66
C VAL A 49 -6.53 -3.94 7.18
N CYS A 50 -5.40 -3.78 7.86
CA CYS A 50 -5.40 -3.54 9.30
C CYS A 50 -6.13 -2.26 9.65
N LYS A 51 -5.93 -1.20 8.88
CA LYS A 51 -6.63 0.06 9.12
C LYS A 51 -8.13 -0.12 8.92
N GLU A 52 -8.53 -0.85 7.88
CA GLU A 52 -9.95 -1.11 7.63
C GLU A 52 -10.58 -1.90 8.76
N MET A 53 -9.87 -2.91 9.27
CA MET A 53 -10.35 -3.67 10.41
C MET A 53 -10.47 -2.79 11.65
N TYR A 54 -9.53 -1.89 11.87
CA TYR A 54 -9.60 -0.95 12.98
C TYR A 54 -10.86 -0.10 12.87
N ASP A 55 -11.12 0.46 11.68
CA ASP A 55 -12.30 1.31 11.47
C ASP A 55 -13.61 0.54 11.74
N VAL A 56 -13.66 -0.72 11.32
CA VAL A 56 -14.87 -1.55 11.52
C VAL A 56 -15.06 -1.92 12.99
N PHE A 57 -14.01 -2.40 13.64
CA PHE A 57 -14.14 -2.97 14.99
C PHE A 57 -14.05 -1.93 16.09
N VAL A 58 -13.30 -0.86 15.89
CA VAL A 58 -13.11 0.16 16.93
C VAL A 58 -14.04 1.33 16.74
N GLU A 59 -14.20 1.81 15.51
CA GLU A 59 -14.99 3.00 15.25
C GLU A 59 -16.40 2.68 14.78
N GLY A 60 -16.71 1.40 14.57
CA GLY A 60 -18.06 0.98 14.22
C GLY A 60 -18.47 1.27 12.79
N HIS A 61 -17.52 1.54 11.92
CA HIS A 61 -17.81 1.77 10.51
C HIS A 61 -18.07 0.46 9.78
N SER A 62 -18.80 0.51 8.69
CA SER A 62 -19.03 -0.64 7.84
C SER A 62 -17.84 -0.84 6.92
N TRP A 63 -17.64 -2.08 6.48
CA TRP A 63 -16.64 -2.37 5.45
C TRP A 63 -16.97 -1.61 4.17
N GLU A 64 -15.99 -0.94 3.62
CA GLU A 64 -16.14 -0.21 2.37
C GLU A 64 -15.25 -0.83 1.30
N LYS A 65 -15.89 -1.42 0.30
CA LYS A 65 -15.16 -2.05 -0.81
C LYS A 65 -14.30 -1.05 -1.55
N GLY A 66 -14.77 0.19 -1.67
CA GLY A 66 -14.01 1.23 -2.34
C GLY A 66 -12.68 1.51 -1.67
N ASP A 67 -12.64 1.48 -0.34
CA ASP A 67 -11.40 1.70 0.40
C ASP A 67 -10.41 0.56 0.16
N LEU A 68 -10.90 -0.68 0.14
CA LEU A 68 -10.04 -1.82 -0.16
C LEU A 68 -9.50 -1.77 -1.58
N VAL A 69 -10.34 -1.39 -2.55
CA VAL A 69 -9.89 -1.23 -3.93
C VAL A 69 -8.81 -0.16 -4.02
N ALA A 70 -9.00 0.97 -3.32
CA ALA A 70 -7.99 2.03 -3.31
C ALA A 70 -6.67 1.54 -2.70
N ASP A 71 -6.74 0.74 -1.63
CA ASP A 71 -5.55 0.18 -0.99
C ASP A 71 -4.80 -0.75 -1.95
N PHE A 72 -5.52 -1.66 -2.61
CA PHE A 72 -4.90 -2.56 -3.57
C PHE A 72 -4.30 -1.80 -4.74
N ALA A 73 -5.06 -0.86 -5.30
CA ALA A 73 -4.56 -0.07 -6.44
C ALA A 73 -3.32 0.71 -6.05
N GLY A 74 -3.33 1.33 -4.87
CA GLY A 74 -2.17 2.08 -4.39
C GLY A 74 -0.96 1.18 -4.18
N ALA A 75 -1.17 0.01 -3.58
CA ALA A 75 -0.08 -0.93 -3.33
C ALA A 75 0.55 -1.40 -4.65
N VAL A 76 -0.27 -1.74 -5.64
CA VAL A 76 0.22 -2.22 -6.94
C VAL A 76 0.95 -1.11 -7.68
N ILE A 77 0.36 0.08 -7.75
CA ILE A 77 0.99 1.21 -8.45
C ILE A 77 2.29 1.61 -7.75
N GLY A 78 2.27 1.67 -6.41
CA GLY A 78 3.49 1.94 -5.66
C GLY A 78 4.56 0.88 -5.89
N GLY A 79 4.13 -0.39 -5.97
CA GLY A 79 5.04 -1.47 -6.29
C GLY A 79 5.69 -1.30 -7.65
N ILE A 80 4.91 -0.94 -8.65
CA ILE A 80 5.42 -0.70 -10.00
C ILE A 80 6.40 0.46 -10.01
N ILE A 81 6.07 1.56 -9.35
CA ILE A 81 6.95 2.73 -9.28
C ILE A 81 8.26 2.35 -8.57
N GLY A 82 8.16 1.66 -7.44
CA GLY A 82 9.34 1.19 -6.71
C GLY A 82 10.20 0.26 -7.55
N TYR A 83 9.57 -0.64 -8.30
CA TYR A 83 10.28 -1.53 -9.21
C TYR A 83 11.08 -0.75 -10.25
N LEU A 84 10.44 0.26 -10.86
CA LEU A 84 11.13 1.09 -11.85
C LEU A 84 12.30 1.83 -11.25
N ILE A 85 12.17 2.33 -10.03
CA ILE A 85 13.27 2.99 -9.34
C ILE A 85 14.41 2.01 -9.08
N MET A 86 14.08 0.79 -8.65
CA MET A 86 15.10 -0.20 -8.32
C MET A 86 15.90 -0.69 -9.54
N ILE A 87 15.28 -0.73 -10.70
CA ILE A 87 15.97 -1.19 -11.90
C ILE A 87 16.69 -0.06 -12.64
N LEU A 88 16.44 1.19 -12.28
CA LEU A 88 17.18 2.32 -12.84
C LEU A 88 18.51 2.47 -12.11
#